data_2ee62511a6d6e60bd9e5a486f472d914
#
_entry.id   2ee62511a6d6e60bd9e5a486f472d914
#
_cell.length_a   1.000
_cell.length_b   1.000
_cell.length_c   1.000
_cell.angle_alpha   90.00
_cell.angle_beta   90.00
_cell.angle_gamma   90.00
#
_symmetry.space_group_name_H-M   'P 1'
#
loop_
_entity.id
_entity.type
_entity.pdbx_description
1 polymer ?
#
loop_
_entity_poly.entity_id
_entity_poly.type
_entity_poly.pdbx_seq_one_letter_code
_entity_poly.pdbx_strand_id
1 'polypeptide(L)'
;LDVVMGLENRIVYDIVDVVENNCRLEQAMIRDKRYDGLYLLPAAQTRDKTSVTPFQMKELVGDLKEEMEMDYVIVDSPAGIEQGFKNAIAGADRAIIVTTPEISAVRDADRIIGLLEAEGLRDPEVIINRIRADMVDRGDMMGIEDMIEILAIDLIGIVPEDEGIVVSTNKGEPIALNDKAKAGEAYRNIARRIMGEDLPMMKLEKDNFITRFKKLVGLS
;
A
#
# COMPACT_ATOMS: atom_id res chain seq x y z
N LEU A 1 1.02 8.28 4.88
CA LEU A 1 2.39 7.98 4.39
C LEU A 1 3.45 8.82 5.09
N ASP A 2 3.25 10.12 5.26
CA ASP A 2 4.19 11.07 5.88
C ASP A 2 4.69 10.59 7.26
N VAL A 3 3.79 10.17 8.16
CA VAL A 3 4.12 9.64 9.49
C VAL A 3 4.94 8.35 9.38
N VAL A 4 4.54 7.40 8.51
CA VAL A 4 5.26 6.13 8.32
C VAL A 4 6.68 6.36 7.83
N MET A 5 6.88 7.41 7.02
CA MET A 5 8.18 7.80 6.47
C MET A 5 8.96 8.75 7.37
N GLY A 6 8.36 9.28 8.44
CA GLY A 6 8.97 10.29 9.32
C GLY A 6 9.21 11.62 8.61
N LEU A 7 8.33 12.00 7.70
CA LEU A 7 8.44 13.21 6.86
C LEU A 7 7.40 14.29 7.20
N GLU A 8 6.52 14.07 8.17
CA GLU A 8 5.40 14.94 8.52
C GLU A 8 5.83 16.39 8.85
N ASN A 9 6.99 16.56 9.46
CA ASN A 9 7.53 17.88 9.84
C ASN A 9 8.25 18.61 8.69
N ARG A 10 8.25 18.04 7.48
CA ARG A 10 8.92 18.60 6.30
C ARG A 10 7.96 19.09 5.23
N ILE A 11 6.66 18.94 5.45
CA ILE A 11 5.61 19.36 4.53
C ILE A 11 5.51 20.88 4.56
N VAL A 12 5.75 21.53 3.41
CA VAL A 12 5.62 22.97 3.20
C VAL A 12 4.53 23.24 2.18
N TYR A 13 4.53 22.48 1.09
CA TYR A 13 3.55 22.50 0.01
C TYR A 13 2.93 21.13 -0.17
N ASP A 14 1.74 21.08 -0.72
CA ASP A 14 1.01 19.86 -1.02
C ASP A 14 0.54 19.82 -2.49
N ILE A 15 -0.14 18.74 -2.87
CA ILE A 15 -0.65 18.53 -4.23
C ILE A 15 -1.58 19.68 -4.69
N VAL A 16 -2.33 20.30 -3.78
CA VAL A 16 -3.23 21.41 -4.13
C VAL A 16 -2.45 22.66 -4.49
N ASP A 17 -1.35 22.95 -3.80
CA ASP A 17 -0.46 24.05 -4.13
C ASP A 17 0.14 23.92 -5.53
N VAL A 18 0.46 22.67 -5.95
CA VAL A 18 0.95 22.40 -7.30
C VAL A 18 -0.12 22.65 -8.35
N VAL A 19 -1.33 22.08 -8.18
CA VAL A 19 -2.40 22.23 -9.18
C VAL A 19 -2.99 23.65 -9.26
N GLU A 20 -2.84 24.44 -8.19
CA GLU A 20 -3.21 25.86 -8.15
C GLU A 20 -2.07 26.78 -8.65
N ASN A 21 -0.91 26.23 -9.06
CA ASN A 21 0.29 26.98 -9.47
C ASN A 21 0.86 27.89 -8.36
N ASN A 22 0.67 27.57 -7.09
CA ASN A 22 1.26 28.27 -5.95
C ASN A 22 2.74 27.90 -5.77
N CYS A 23 3.14 26.73 -6.26
CA CYS A 23 4.53 26.27 -6.28
C CYS A 23 4.78 25.35 -7.48
N ARG A 24 6.05 25.09 -7.79
CA ARG A 24 6.42 24.08 -8.80
C ARG A 24 6.39 22.68 -8.16
N LEU A 25 6.20 21.64 -8.99
CA LEU A 25 6.12 20.25 -8.56
C LEU A 25 7.33 19.84 -7.69
N GLU A 26 8.54 20.18 -8.10
CA GLU A 26 9.78 19.83 -7.37
C GLU A 26 9.85 20.46 -5.97
N GLN A 27 9.16 21.60 -5.76
CA GLN A 27 9.12 22.27 -4.46
C GLN A 27 8.16 21.57 -3.47
N ALA A 28 7.13 20.91 -3.98
CA ALA A 28 6.19 20.13 -3.17
C ALA A 28 6.69 18.71 -2.88
N MET A 29 7.59 18.17 -3.71
CA MET A 29 8.17 16.85 -3.53
C MET A 29 9.19 16.83 -2.39
N ILE A 30 8.96 16.00 -1.39
CA ILE A 30 9.83 15.82 -0.23
C ILE A 30 10.72 14.62 -0.45
N ARG A 31 12.02 14.85 -0.67
CA ARG A 31 13.00 13.77 -0.81
C ARG A 31 13.23 13.04 0.52
N ASP A 32 13.18 11.72 0.52
CA ASP A 32 13.63 10.90 1.66
C ASP A 32 15.14 11.04 1.85
N LYS A 33 15.59 11.08 3.11
CA LYS A 33 17.01 11.24 3.43
C LYS A 33 17.80 9.94 3.35
N ARG A 34 17.09 8.80 3.41
CA ARG A 34 17.69 7.45 3.46
C ARG A 34 17.91 6.87 2.07
N TYR A 35 17.05 7.24 1.10
CA TYR A 35 17.03 6.67 -0.23
C TYR A 35 17.03 7.76 -1.30
N ASP A 36 18.07 7.75 -2.12
CA ASP A 36 18.11 8.58 -3.31
C ASP A 36 17.03 8.11 -4.30
N GLY A 37 16.30 9.05 -4.88
CA GLY A 37 15.21 8.74 -5.81
C GLY A 37 13.87 8.43 -5.16
N LEU A 38 13.76 8.40 -3.82
CA LEU A 38 12.47 8.27 -3.12
C LEU A 38 11.93 9.64 -2.70
N TYR A 39 10.73 9.95 -3.18
CA TYR A 39 10.04 11.21 -2.90
C TYR A 39 8.63 10.97 -2.36
N LEU A 40 8.15 11.89 -1.54
CA LEU A 40 6.78 11.98 -1.09
C LEU A 40 6.17 13.28 -1.62
N LEU A 41 5.07 13.19 -2.37
CA LEU A 41 4.21 14.33 -2.67
C LEU A 41 3.01 14.27 -1.71
N PRO A 42 2.88 15.21 -0.77
CA PRO A 42 1.81 15.17 0.22
C PRO A 42 0.45 15.46 -0.40
N ALA A 43 -0.60 14.78 0.09
CA ALA A 43 -1.97 15.18 -0.15
C ALA A 43 -2.33 16.43 0.68
N ALA A 44 -3.43 17.11 0.32
CA ALA A 44 -3.91 18.29 1.04
C ALA A 44 -4.09 18.02 2.53
N GLN A 45 -3.46 18.86 3.37
CA GLN A 45 -3.51 18.73 4.84
C GLN A 45 -4.74 19.44 5.43
N THR A 46 -5.14 20.57 4.85
CA THR A 46 -6.14 21.47 5.45
C THR A 46 -7.27 21.89 4.50
N ARG A 47 -7.18 21.55 3.22
CA ARG A 47 -8.16 21.92 2.19
C ARG A 47 -9.13 20.77 1.91
N ASP A 48 -10.26 21.10 1.27
CA ASP A 48 -11.28 20.11 0.91
C ASP A 48 -10.67 19.05 -0.04
N LYS A 49 -11.02 17.77 0.19
CA LYS A 49 -10.60 16.64 -0.64
C LYS A 49 -11.06 16.73 -2.11
N THR A 50 -11.95 17.66 -2.42
CA THR A 50 -12.45 17.95 -3.78
C THR A 50 -11.60 18.98 -4.53
N SER A 51 -10.54 19.52 -3.93
CA SER A 51 -9.70 20.57 -4.53
C SER A 51 -8.88 20.10 -5.74
N VAL A 52 -8.72 18.80 -5.93
CA VAL A 52 -8.04 18.21 -7.09
C VAL A 52 -9.04 17.42 -7.93
N THR A 53 -9.06 17.64 -9.23
CA THR A 53 -9.91 16.90 -10.17
C THR A 53 -9.19 15.70 -10.75
N PRO A 54 -9.91 14.67 -11.29
CA PRO A 54 -9.29 13.54 -11.99
C PRO A 54 -8.40 13.99 -13.17
N PHE A 55 -8.77 15.03 -13.88
CA PHE A 55 -7.99 15.57 -14.98
C PHE A 55 -6.64 16.12 -14.50
N GLN A 56 -6.66 16.97 -13.46
CA GLN A 56 -5.44 17.51 -12.86
C GLN A 56 -4.54 16.40 -12.27
N MET A 57 -5.16 15.36 -11.69
CA MET A 57 -4.39 14.21 -11.18
C MET A 57 -3.69 13.45 -12.31
N LYS A 58 -4.37 13.29 -13.45
CA LYS A 58 -3.79 12.64 -14.63
C LYS A 58 -2.63 13.46 -15.22
N GLU A 59 -2.78 14.78 -15.33
CA GLU A 59 -1.70 15.67 -15.77
C GLU A 59 -0.50 15.58 -14.82
N LEU A 60 -0.73 15.69 -13.52
CA LEU A 60 0.33 15.58 -12.51
C LEU A 60 1.10 14.26 -12.56
N VAL A 61 0.39 13.13 -12.74
CA VAL A 61 1.06 11.82 -12.90
C VAL A 61 1.85 11.78 -14.21
N GLY A 62 1.34 12.41 -15.28
CA GLY A 62 2.07 12.60 -16.54
C GLY A 62 3.38 13.37 -16.32
N ASP A 63 3.33 14.49 -15.64
CA ASP A 63 4.52 15.32 -15.34
C ASP A 63 5.55 14.56 -14.49
N LEU A 64 5.08 13.81 -13.48
CA LEU A 64 5.97 12.95 -12.67
C LEU A 64 6.69 11.90 -13.52
N LYS A 65 6.01 11.35 -14.51
CA LYS A 65 6.52 10.29 -15.38
C LYS A 65 7.44 10.85 -16.48
N GLU A 66 7.04 11.94 -17.13
CA GLU A 66 7.69 12.47 -18.34
C GLU A 66 8.74 13.53 -18.02
N GLU A 67 8.45 14.47 -17.10
CA GLU A 67 9.36 15.57 -16.78
C GLU A 67 10.31 15.22 -15.63
N MET A 68 9.81 14.47 -14.63
CA MET A 68 10.62 14.06 -13.47
C MET A 68 11.27 12.69 -13.65
N GLU A 69 11.01 11.99 -14.75
CA GLU A 69 11.58 10.67 -15.10
C GLU A 69 11.41 9.62 -13.98
N MET A 70 10.25 9.64 -13.30
CA MET A 70 9.98 8.69 -12.21
C MET A 70 9.71 7.29 -12.77
N ASP A 71 10.46 6.28 -12.34
CA ASP A 71 10.25 4.88 -12.71
C ASP A 71 8.91 4.34 -12.21
N TYR A 72 8.49 4.77 -11.01
CA TYR A 72 7.25 4.38 -10.37
C TYR A 72 6.58 5.58 -9.68
N VAL A 73 5.28 5.73 -9.89
CA VAL A 73 4.41 6.66 -9.16
C VAL A 73 3.37 5.84 -8.42
N ILE A 74 3.42 5.84 -7.08
CA ILE A 74 2.48 5.10 -6.25
C ILE A 74 1.47 6.08 -5.65
N VAL A 75 0.21 5.95 -6.04
CA VAL A 75 -0.88 6.78 -5.53
C VAL A 75 -1.58 6.04 -4.39
N ASP A 76 -1.43 6.58 -3.17
CA ASP A 76 -2.13 6.06 -1.98
C ASP A 76 -3.60 6.53 -2.03
N SER A 77 -4.50 5.61 -2.35
CA SER A 77 -5.92 5.89 -2.48
C SER A 77 -6.62 5.85 -1.12
N PRO A 78 -7.46 6.86 -0.80
CA PRO A 78 -8.28 6.78 0.40
C PRO A 78 -9.29 5.62 0.30
N ALA A 79 -9.74 5.14 1.45
CA ALA A 79 -10.82 4.15 1.51
C ALA A 79 -12.13 4.73 0.91
N GLY A 80 -12.92 3.87 0.28
CA GLY A 80 -14.19 4.23 -0.34
C GLY A 80 -14.10 4.44 -1.85
N ILE A 81 -15.20 4.87 -2.45
CA ILE A 81 -15.40 4.94 -3.90
C ILE A 81 -15.71 6.37 -4.40
N GLU A 82 -15.45 7.35 -3.56
CA GLU A 82 -15.81 8.74 -3.83
C GLU A 82 -14.72 9.46 -4.66
N GLN A 83 -14.69 10.79 -4.59
CA GLN A 83 -13.80 11.63 -5.41
C GLN A 83 -12.31 11.23 -5.25
N GLY A 84 -11.87 10.88 -4.04
CA GLY A 84 -10.48 10.46 -3.80
C GLY A 84 -10.09 9.20 -4.57
N PHE A 85 -10.99 8.22 -4.64
CA PHE A 85 -10.80 7.02 -5.47
C PHE A 85 -10.70 7.38 -6.96
N LYS A 86 -11.63 8.21 -7.47
CA LYS A 86 -11.61 8.65 -8.88
C LYS A 86 -10.33 9.39 -9.24
N ASN A 87 -9.83 10.22 -8.33
CA ASN A 87 -8.55 10.91 -8.51
C ASN A 87 -7.38 9.92 -8.55
N ALA A 88 -7.36 8.95 -7.63
CA ALA A 88 -6.27 7.98 -7.55
C ALA A 88 -6.13 7.14 -8.82
N ILE A 89 -7.25 6.74 -9.44
CA ILE A 89 -7.25 5.90 -10.64
C ILE A 89 -7.06 6.68 -11.94
N ALA A 90 -7.25 8.00 -11.95
CA ALA A 90 -7.28 8.80 -13.18
C ALA A 90 -5.98 8.79 -13.99
N GLY A 91 -4.83 8.63 -13.33
CA GLY A 91 -3.52 8.55 -13.98
C GLY A 91 -2.84 7.18 -13.83
N ALA A 92 -3.55 6.18 -13.28
CA ALA A 92 -2.95 4.90 -12.97
C ALA A 92 -2.89 3.99 -14.21
N ASP A 93 -1.78 3.28 -14.36
CA ASP A 93 -1.59 2.22 -15.35
C ASP A 93 -1.99 0.83 -14.77
N ARG A 94 -1.86 0.65 -13.46
CA ARG A 94 -2.13 -0.59 -12.70
C ARG A 94 -2.82 -0.28 -11.39
N ALA A 95 -3.57 -1.23 -10.87
CA ALA A 95 -4.20 -1.13 -9.56
C ALA A 95 -3.85 -2.32 -8.67
N ILE A 96 -3.54 -2.04 -7.42
CA ILE A 96 -3.30 -3.06 -6.39
C ILE A 96 -4.33 -2.85 -5.28
N ILE A 97 -5.14 -3.87 -5.03
CA ILE A 97 -6.15 -3.87 -3.98
C ILE A 97 -5.52 -4.46 -2.71
N VAL A 98 -5.60 -3.73 -1.61
CA VAL A 98 -5.15 -4.22 -0.31
C VAL A 98 -6.39 -4.52 0.53
N THR A 99 -6.59 -5.80 0.88
CA THR A 99 -7.73 -6.23 1.70
C THR A 99 -7.27 -7.09 2.87
N THR A 100 -8.16 -7.30 3.82
CA THR A 100 -7.94 -8.17 4.98
C THR A 100 -8.86 -9.40 4.89
N PRO A 101 -8.55 -10.52 5.59
CA PRO A 101 -9.31 -11.76 5.47
C PRO A 101 -10.60 -11.76 6.31
N GLU A 102 -11.30 -10.62 6.32
CA GLU A 102 -12.65 -10.49 6.88
C GLU A 102 -13.69 -10.43 5.74
N ILE A 103 -14.84 -11.07 5.95
CA ILE A 103 -15.91 -11.18 4.93
C ILE A 103 -16.33 -9.80 4.38
N SER A 104 -16.46 -8.80 5.25
CA SER A 104 -16.82 -7.43 4.85
C SER A 104 -15.76 -6.81 3.94
N ALA A 105 -14.47 -6.94 4.29
CA ALA A 105 -13.36 -6.38 3.52
C ALA A 105 -13.23 -7.06 2.15
N VAL A 106 -13.45 -8.37 2.08
CA VAL A 106 -13.43 -9.13 0.80
C VAL A 106 -14.58 -8.69 -0.11
N ARG A 107 -15.80 -8.46 0.43
CA ARG A 107 -16.93 -7.93 -0.34
C ARG A 107 -16.68 -6.51 -0.85
N ASP A 108 -16.05 -5.66 -0.03
CA ASP A 108 -15.68 -4.32 -0.46
C ASP A 108 -14.61 -4.37 -1.56
N ALA A 109 -13.63 -5.27 -1.45
CA ALA A 109 -12.61 -5.49 -2.47
C ALA A 109 -13.24 -5.96 -3.81
N ASP A 110 -14.15 -6.93 -3.78
CA ASP A 110 -14.89 -7.41 -4.98
C ASP A 110 -15.63 -6.27 -5.67
N ARG A 111 -16.29 -5.40 -4.90
CA ARG A 111 -16.94 -4.21 -5.44
C ARG A 111 -15.97 -3.23 -6.09
N ILE A 112 -14.79 -3.02 -5.49
CA ILE A 112 -13.74 -2.16 -6.05
C ILE A 112 -13.19 -2.74 -7.34
N ILE A 113 -13.00 -4.06 -7.44
CA ILE A 113 -12.57 -4.73 -8.69
C ILE A 113 -13.51 -4.35 -9.83
N GLY A 114 -14.83 -4.53 -9.65
CA GLY A 114 -15.80 -4.19 -10.69
C GLY A 114 -15.79 -2.69 -11.08
N LEU A 115 -15.49 -1.80 -10.14
CA LEU A 115 -15.36 -0.36 -10.44
C LEU A 115 -14.07 -0.06 -11.22
N LEU A 116 -12.95 -0.67 -10.88
CA LEU A 116 -11.68 -0.51 -11.61
C LEU A 116 -11.81 -0.98 -13.06
N GLU A 117 -12.42 -2.14 -13.27
CA GLU A 117 -12.67 -2.69 -14.60
C GLU A 117 -13.58 -1.78 -15.43
N ALA A 118 -14.63 -1.22 -14.82
CA ALA A 118 -15.53 -0.27 -15.47
C ALA A 118 -14.84 1.04 -15.89
N GLU A 119 -13.82 1.46 -15.15
CA GLU A 119 -12.98 2.63 -15.46
C GLU A 119 -11.79 2.28 -16.38
N GLY A 120 -11.67 1.02 -16.82
CA GLY A 120 -10.68 0.57 -17.78
C GLY A 120 -9.35 0.09 -17.20
N LEU A 121 -9.20 0.06 -15.87
CA LEU A 121 -8.07 -0.56 -15.19
C LEU A 121 -8.33 -2.08 -15.09
N ARG A 122 -7.82 -2.81 -16.07
CA ARG A 122 -7.98 -4.26 -16.16
C ARG A 122 -6.92 -4.98 -15.34
N ASP A 123 -7.24 -6.22 -14.98
CA ASP A 123 -6.34 -7.15 -14.31
C ASP A 123 -5.71 -6.52 -13.02
N PRO A 124 -6.54 -5.99 -12.09
CA PRO A 124 -6.02 -5.54 -10.81
C PRO A 124 -5.46 -6.73 -10.03
N GLU A 125 -4.49 -6.46 -9.17
CA GLU A 125 -3.84 -7.48 -8.33
C GLU A 125 -4.25 -7.29 -6.86
N VAL A 126 -4.15 -8.36 -6.03
CA VAL A 126 -4.52 -8.28 -4.61
C VAL A 126 -3.34 -8.54 -3.69
N ILE A 127 -3.28 -7.77 -2.61
CA ILE A 127 -2.47 -8.04 -1.42
C ILE A 127 -3.42 -8.41 -0.28
N ILE A 128 -3.25 -9.59 0.29
CA ILE A 128 -3.94 -10.01 1.50
C ILE A 128 -3.12 -9.58 2.71
N ASN A 129 -3.64 -8.61 3.46
CA ASN A 129 -2.95 -7.98 4.58
C ASN A 129 -3.48 -8.50 5.93
N ARG A 130 -2.64 -8.45 6.97
CA ARG A 130 -2.99 -8.78 8.36
C ARG A 130 -3.50 -10.21 8.55
N ILE A 131 -2.99 -11.16 7.77
CA ILE A 131 -3.40 -12.56 7.90
C ILE A 131 -2.78 -13.19 9.15
N ARG A 132 -3.58 -14.01 9.83
CA ARG A 132 -3.17 -14.78 11.00
C ARG A 132 -3.35 -16.26 10.76
N ALA A 133 -2.24 -17.00 10.63
CA ALA A 133 -2.24 -18.44 10.34
C ALA A 133 -3.03 -19.23 11.39
N ASP A 134 -2.90 -18.88 12.68
CA ASP A 134 -3.60 -19.54 13.78
C ASP A 134 -5.13 -19.36 13.71
N MET A 135 -5.63 -18.25 13.20
CA MET A 135 -7.06 -17.99 12.99
C MET A 135 -7.60 -18.70 11.75
N VAL A 136 -6.82 -18.74 10.66
CA VAL A 136 -7.18 -19.48 9.45
C VAL A 136 -7.28 -20.98 9.76
N ASP A 137 -6.30 -21.55 10.48
CA ASP A 137 -6.31 -22.98 10.85
C ASP A 137 -7.52 -23.39 11.72
N ARG A 138 -8.07 -22.46 12.52
CA ARG A 138 -9.28 -22.69 13.32
C ARG A 138 -10.61 -22.43 12.59
N GLY A 139 -10.53 -21.86 11.39
CA GLY A 139 -11.72 -21.42 10.64
C GLY A 139 -12.33 -20.11 11.17
N ASP A 140 -11.62 -19.35 12.01
CA ASP A 140 -12.03 -18.06 12.55
C ASP A 140 -11.73 -16.91 11.57
N MET A 141 -10.92 -17.15 10.54
CA MET A 141 -10.49 -16.22 9.52
C MET A 141 -10.53 -16.90 8.15
N MET A 142 -10.91 -16.17 7.11
CA MET A 142 -10.98 -16.69 5.75
C MET A 142 -9.59 -17.13 5.24
N GLY A 143 -9.54 -18.26 4.54
CA GLY A 143 -8.32 -18.76 3.91
C GLY A 143 -7.92 -17.96 2.68
N ILE A 144 -6.65 -18.07 2.29
CA ILE A 144 -6.13 -17.38 1.10
C ILE A 144 -6.83 -17.90 -0.17
N GLU A 145 -6.97 -19.22 -0.26
CA GLU A 145 -7.60 -19.90 -1.40
C GLU A 145 -9.05 -19.46 -1.58
N ASP A 146 -9.82 -19.37 -0.49
CA ASP A 146 -11.20 -18.90 -0.51
C ASP A 146 -11.30 -17.44 -0.99
N MET A 147 -10.36 -16.59 -0.54
CA MET A 147 -10.33 -15.18 -0.97
C MET A 147 -10.01 -15.04 -2.45
N ILE A 148 -9.04 -15.81 -2.97
CA ILE A 148 -8.68 -15.80 -4.38
C ILE A 148 -9.84 -16.32 -5.23
N GLU A 149 -10.54 -17.36 -4.79
CA GLU A 149 -11.72 -17.88 -5.48
C GLU A 149 -12.86 -16.84 -5.57
N ILE A 150 -13.07 -16.06 -4.50
CA ILE A 150 -14.09 -15.00 -4.47
C ILE A 150 -13.70 -13.82 -5.36
N LEU A 151 -12.46 -13.34 -5.22
CA LEU A 151 -12.02 -12.11 -5.90
C LEU A 151 -11.65 -12.34 -7.37
N ALA A 152 -11.28 -13.55 -7.74
CA ALA A 152 -10.93 -13.98 -9.10
C ALA A 152 -9.86 -13.09 -9.79
N ILE A 153 -8.91 -12.56 -9.01
CA ILE A 153 -7.78 -11.74 -9.47
C ILE A 153 -6.45 -12.28 -8.95
N ASP A 154 -5.35 -11.85 -9.53
CA ASP A 154 -4.02 -12.34 -9.22
C ASP A 154 -3.54 -11.86 -7.83
N LEU A 155 -3.01 -12.80 -7.06
CA LEU A 155 -2.40 -12.53 -5.76
C LEU A 155 -0.94 -12.09 -5.93
N ILE A 156 -0.62 -10.85 -5.53
CA ILE A 156 0.75 -10.34 -5.59
C ILE A 156 1.48 -10.47 -4.26
N GLY A 157 0.77 -10.62 -3.16
CA GLY A 157 1.41 -10.82 -1.87
C GLY A 157 0.52 -11.09 -0.69
N ILE A 158 1.13 -11.64 0.35
CA ILE A 158 0.51 -11.96 1.62
C ILE A 158 1.34 -11.30 2.72
N VAL A 159 0.70 -10.47 3.55
CA VAL A 159 1.36 -9.79 4.67
C VAL A 159 0.80 -10.34 5.98
N PRO A 160 1.60 -11.01 6.81
CA PRO A 160 1.16 -11.47 8.12
C PRO A 160 0.88 -10.29 9.06
N GLU A 161 -0.01 -10.49 10.03
CA GLU A 161 -0.15 -9.54 11.13
C GLU A 161 1.15 -9.50 11.94
N ASP A 162 1.69 -8.28 12.13
CA ASP A 162 2.98 -8.07 12.79
C ASP A 162 2.92 -6.81 13.66
N GLU A 163 3.04 -6.99 14.97
CA GLU A 163 3.07 -5.88 15.94
C GLU A 163 4.24 -4.90 15.69
N GLY A 164 5.29 -5.38 15.02
CA GLY A 164 6.43 -4.58 14.62
C GLY A 164 6.06 -3.42 13.70
N ILE A 165 4.95 -3.53 12.93
CA ILE A 165 4.44 -2.45 12.08
C ILE A 165 4.11 -1.22 12.92
N VAL A 166 3.40 -1.40 14.03
CA VAL A 166 3.02 -0.30 14.94
C VAL A 166 4.27 0.36 15.52
N VAL A 167 5.23 -0.46 15.96
CA VAL A 167 6.49 0.03 16.54
C VAL A 167 7.31 0.82 15.50
N SER A 168 7.43 0.31 14.29
CA SER A 168 8.14 0.96 13.19
C SER A 168 7.47 2.27 12.77
N THR A 169 6.15 2.27 12.62
CA THR A 169 5.37 3.47 12.27
C THR A 169 5.56 4.57 13.30
N ASN A 170 5.50 4.23 14.60
CA ASN A 170 5.71 5.22 15.68
C ASN A 170 7.12 5.82 15.70
N LYS A 171 8.09 5.15 15.06
CA LYS A 171 9.47 5.65 14.89
C LYS A 171 9.68 6.42 13.59
N GLY A 172 8.68 6.48 12.70
CA GLY A 172 8.84 7.01 11.35
C GLY A 172 9.78 6.17 10.48
N GLU A 173 9.85 4.86 10.73
CA GLU A 173 10.70 3.90 10.03
C GLU A 173 9.82 2.82 9.40
N PRO A 174 9.70 2.73 8.07
CA PRO A 174 8.94 1.66 7.41
C PRO A 174 9.43 0.27 7.83
N ILE A 175 8.50 -0.63 8.17
CA ILE A 175 8.82 -2.01 8.58
C ILE A 175 9.63 -2.76 7.53
N ALA A 176 9.52 -2.38 6.25
CA ALA A 176 10.30 -2.95 5.15
C ALA A 176 11.82 -2.81 5.33
N LEU A 177 12.29 -1.88 6.18
CA LEU A 177 13.70 -1.70 6.52
C LEU A 177 14.21 -2.69 7.58
N ASN A 178 13.30 -3.41 8.23
CA ASN A 178 13.65 -4.39 9.24
C ASN A 178 13.76 -5.79 8.61
N ASP A 179 14.99 -6.27 8.42
CA ASP A 179 15.27 -7.57 7.80
C ASP A 179 14.76 -8.76 8.62
N LYS A 180 14.50 -8.57 9.92
CA LYS A 180 14.02 -9.62 10.82
C LYS A 180 12.50 -9.70 10.90
N ALA A 181 11.79 -8.66 10.41
CA ALA A 181 10.34 -8.61 10.45
C ALA A 181 9.72 -9.39 9.28
N LYS A 182 8.82 -10.32 9.58
CA LYS A 182 8.11 -11.10 8.55
C LYS A 182 7.26 -10.22 7.64
N ALA A 183 6.57 -9.22 8.19
CA ALA A 183 5.86 -8.24 7.40
C ALA A 183 6.82 -7.42 6.52
N GLY A 184 8.01 -7.08 7.03
CA GLY A 184 9.04 -6.40 6.25
C GLY A 184 9.51 -7.22 5.05
N GLU A 185 9.76 -8.52 5.25
CA GLU A 185 10.08 -9.46 4.17
C GLU A 185 8.93 -9.55 3.14
N ALA A 186 7.67 -9.64 3.62
CA ALA A 186 6.51 -9.66 2.76
C ALA A 186 6.44 -8.43 1.84
N TYR A 187 6.59 -7.22 2.37
CA TYR A 187 6.59 -5.99 1.59
C TYR A 187 7.74 -5.93 0.59
N ARG A 188 8.95 -6.36 0.95
CA ARG A 188 10.08 -6.43 0.00
C ARG A 188 9.80 -7.42 -1.14
N ASN A 189 9.21 -8.57 -0.86
CA ASN A 189 8.85 -9.55 -1.87
C ASN A 189 7.72 -9.06 -2.78
N ILE A 190 6.75 -8.31 -2.25
CA ILE A 190 5.71 -7.63 -3.05
C ILE A 190 6.35 -6.63 -3.99
N ALA A 191 7.24 -5.76 -3.50
CA ALA A 191 7.94 -4.79 -4.33
C ALA A 191 8.72 -5.45 -5.47
N ARG A 192 9.42 -6.56 -5.20
CA ARG A 192 10.15 -7.32 -6.23
C ARG A 192 9.21 -7.91 -7.29
N ARG A 193 8.02 -8.40 -6.90
CA ARG A 193 7.01 -8.88 -7.87
C ARG A 193 6.44 -7.75 -8.70
N ILE A 194 6.20 -6.57 -8.11
CA ILE A 194 5.80 -5.36 -8.87
C ILE A 194 6.84 -5.03 -9.94
N MET A 195 8.12 -5.23 -9.66
CA MET A 195 9.23 -5.06 -10.61
C MET A 195 9.38 -6.22 -11.61
N GLY A 196 8.51 -7.24 -11.57
CA GLY A 196 8.48 -8.35 -12.53
C GLY A 196 9.31 -9.57 -12.12
N GLU A 197 9.79 -9.66 -10.88
CA GLU A 197 10.49 -10.86 -10.41
C GLU A 197 9.50 -11.99 -10.07
N ASP A 198 9.78 -13.19 -10.57
CA ASP A 198 9.02 -14.39 -10.21
C ASP A 198 9.55 -14.96 -8.87
N LEU A 199 8.78 -14.74 -7.82
CA LEU A 199 9.10 -15.17 -6.47
C LEU A 199 7.98 -16.02 -5.89
N PRO A 200 8.29 -17.11 -5.17
CA PRO A 200 7.28 -17.92 -4.49
C PRO A 200 6.56 -17.08 -3.43
N MET A 201 5.27 -17.35 -3.22
CA MET A 201 4.52 -16.71 -2.14
C MET A 201 5.08 -17.13 -0.77
N MET A 202 5.03 -16.18 0.18
CA MET A 202 5.44 -16.46 1.56
C MET A 202 4.54 -17.56 2.15
N LYS A 203 5.17 -18.55 2.76
CA LYS A 203 4.42 -19.56 3.54
C LYS A 203 4.07 -18.96 4.90
N LEU A 204 2.80 -19.03 5.25
CA LEU A 204 2.35 -18.70 6.60
C LEU A 204 2.89 -19.77 7.56
N GLU A 205 3.86 -19.40 8.39
CA GLU A 205 4.35 -20.30 9.42
C GLU A 205 3.27 -20.46 10.50
N LYS A 206 2.97 -21.71 10.79
CA LYS A 206 2.16 -22.06 11.97
C LYS A 206 2.95 -21.65 13.21
N ASP A 207 2.32 -20.85 14.07
CA ASP A 207 2.85 -20.56 15.41
C ASP A 207 2.85 -21.89 16.20
N ASN A 208 3.92 -22.66 16.09
CA ASN A 208 4.07 -23.89 16.84
C ASN A 208 4.08 -23.55 18.33
N PHE A 209 3.35 -24.32 19.11
CA PHE A 209 3.30 -24.23 20.58
C PHE A 209 4.69 -24.12 21.21
N ILE A 210 5.70 -24.71 20.58
CA ILE A 210 7.12 -24.65 20.94
C ILE A 210 7.68 -23.22 20.82
N THR A 211 7.29 -22.45 19.83
CA THR A 211 7.75 -21.04 19.62
C THR A 211 7.11 -20.11 20.66
N ARG A 212 5.83 -20.34 21.00
CA ARG A 212 5.16 -19.64 22.11
C ARG A 212 5.80 -19.96 23.47
N PHE A 213 6.14 -21.24 23.70
CA PHE A 213 6.78 -21.66 24.94
C PHE A 213 8.19 -21.08 25.09
N LYS A 214 8.99 -21.03 24.01
CA LYS A 214 10.30 -20.38 23.99
C LYS A 214 10.21 -18.88 24.29
N LYS A 215 9.25 -18.17 23.71
CA LYS A 215 9.01 -16.73 24.03
C LYS A 215 8.58 -16.52 25.48
N LEU A 216 7.80 -17.45 26.07
CA LEU A 216 7.32 -17.34 27.46
C LEU A 216 8.44 -17.63 28.48
N VAL A 217 9.40 -18.49 28.11
CA VAL A 217 10.52 -18.91 29.01
C VAL A 217 11.80 -18.08 28.74
N GLY A 218 11.74 -17.07 27.84
CA GLY A 218 12.89 -16.19 27.58
C GLY A 218 14.08 -16.88 26.88
N LEU A 219 13.85 -18.01 26.27
CA LEU A 219 14.84 -18.76 25.46
C LEU A 219 14.66 -18.33 23.99
N SER A 220 15.45 -17.32 23.57
CA SER A 220 15.58 -16.92 22.17
C SER A 220 16.59 -17.79 21.45
#